data_8d598b527084c4e5552c962992a34c9b
#
_entry.id   8d598b527084c4e5552c962992a34c9b
#
_cell.length_a   1.000
_cell.length_b   1.000
_cell.length_c   1.000
_cell.angle_alpha   90.00
_cell.angle_beta   90.00
_cell.angle_gamma   90.00
#
_symmetry.space_group_name_H-M   'P 1'
#
loop_
_entity.id
_entity.type
_entity.pdbx_description
1 polymer ?
#
loop_
_entity_poly.entity_id
_entity_poly.type
_entity_poly.pdbx_seq_one_letter_code
_entity_poly.pdbx_strand_id
1 'polypeptide(L)'
;MIGNHSHEDIRFELLSSVWQIGWWEADFATGEYLCSEYVCNLLGLEGDTLTFRQFGQLIREDYRCRITREFLSIEEIEVYEHTFPIYSSQGIVWVCSRLGEKWLTEDGHPKAFGILQLVNTPAAAHSGDILKQFNDLLFRQHSVSQSLRNFLKDKSLSEVISGVLKDVLELFHGGRVYIVEYDAEYRTQTCTYEVVAEGVSPEIDMLQQIPTNGIE
;
A
#
# COMPACT_ATOMS: atom_id res chain seq x y z
N MET A 1 6.45 -26.22 11.65
CA MET A 1 4.98 -26.12 11.83
C MET A 1 4.52 -25.10 10.82
N ILE A 2 3.78 -25.51 9.80
CA ILE A 2 3.26 -24.63 8.75
C ILE A 2 2.05 -23.93 9.40
N GLY A 3 2.19 -22.63 9.70
CA GLY A 3 1.11 -21.83 10.24
C GLY A 3 -0.05 -21.78 9.25
N ASN A 4 -1.26 -21.92 9.78
CA ASN A 4 -2.50 -21.79 9.04
C ASN A 4 -2.69 -20.32 8.66
N HIS A 5 -2.07 -19.86 7.58
CA HIS A 5 -2.36 -18.57 6.99
C HIS A 5 -3.80 -18.61 6.48
N SER A 6 -4.62 -17.65 6.89
CA SER A 6 -5.96 -17.52 6.35
C SER A 6 -5.87 -17.15 4.86
N HIS A 7 -6.91 -17.45 4.08
CA HIS A 7 -6.95 -17.02 2.66
C HIS A 7 -6.82 -15.48 2.50
N GLU A 8 -7.13 -14.73 3.53
CA GLU A 8 -6.98 -13.27 3.57
C GLU A 8 -5.52 -12.85 3.72
N ASP A 9 -4.74 -13.56 4.54
CA ASP A 9 -3.30 -13.29 4.71
C ASP A 9 -2.55 -13.49 3.39
N ILE A 10 -2.84 -14.58 2.66
CA ILE A 10 -2.21 -14.88 1.37
C ILE A 10 -2.55 -13.81 0.31
N ARG A 11 -3.78 -13.31 0.28
CA ARG A 11 -4.18 -12.25 -0.64
C ARG A 11 -3.50 -10.93 -0.31
N PHE A 12 -3.37 -10.61 0.97
CA PHE A 12 -2.67 -9.41 1.41
C PHE A 12 -1.19 -9.45 1.05
N GLU A 13 -0.52 -10.58 1.24
CA GLU A 13 0.89 -10.79 0.87
C GLU A 13 1.11 -10.66 -0.65
N LEU A 14 0.22 -11.23 -1.47
CA LEU A 14 0.29 -11.09 -2.92
C LEU A 14 0.14 -9.62 -3.36
N LEU A 15 -0.82 -8.89 -2.80
CA LEU A 15 -1.01 -7.46 -3.08
C LEU A 15 0.21 -6.65 -2.62
N SER A 16 0.76 -6.96 -1.45
CA SER A 16 1.94 -6.29 -0.90
C SER A 16 3.16 -6.44 -1.80
N SER A 17 3.38 -7.64 -2.36
CA SER A 17 4.51 -7.90 -3.25
C SER A 17 4.38 -7.18 -4.60
N VAL A 18 3.19 -7.17 -5.19
CA VAL A 18 2.92 -6.51 -6.49
C VAL A 18 3.05 -4.99 -6.37
N TRP A 19 2.56 -4.41 -5.27
CA TRP A 19 2.57 -2.96 -5.07
C TRP A 19 3.79 -2.44 -4.34
N GLN A 20 4.70 -3.32 -3.94
CA GLN A 20 5.91 -2.97 -3.18
C GLN A 20 5.60 -2.21 -1.89
N ILE A 21 4.56 -2.66 -1.19
CA ILE A 21 4.06 -2.08 0.05
C ILE A 21 4.08 -3.14 1.13
N GLY A 22 4.62 -2.79 2.28
CA GLY A 22 4.49 -3.59 3.49
C GLY A 22 3.94 -2.76 4.64
N TRP A 23 3.59 -3.42 5.72
CA TRP A 23 3.11 -2.76 6.93
C TRP A 23 4.11 -2.90 8.07
N TRP A 24 3.99 -1.99 9.02
CA TRP A 24 4.68 -2.01 10.30
C TRP A 24 3.71 -1.67 11.42
N GLU A 25 3.89 -2.29 12.58
CA GLU A 25 3.27 -1.93 13.84
C GLU A 25 4.36 -1.52 14.82
N ALA A 26 4.23 -0.36 15.44
CA ALA A 26 5.15 0.16 16.43
C ALA A 26 4.55 0.04 17.83
N ASP A 27 5.30 -0.54 18.74
CA ASP A 27 4.99 -0.57 20.18
C ASP A 27 5.93 0.39 20.90
N PHE A 28 5.38 1.50 21.40
CA PHE A 28 6.17 2.55 22.06
C PHE A 28 6.57 2.18 23.50
N ALA A 29 5.95 1.15 24.11
CA ALA A 29 6.35 0.67 25.41
C ALA A 29 7.63 -0.19 25.34
N THR A 30 7.75 -1.02 24.30
CA THR A 30 8.92 -1.89 24.09
C THR A 30 9.99 -1.22 23.23
N GLY A 31 9.62 -0.24 22.40
CA GLY A 31 10.49 0.40 21.43
C GLY A 31 10.79 -0.49 20.21
N GLU A 32 9.86 -1.35 19.85
CA GLU A 32 10.00 -2.33 18.78
C GLU A 32 8.95 -2.13 17.67
N TYR A 33 9.34 -2.52 16.47
CA TYR A 33 8.44 -2.72 15.33
C TYR A 33 8.18 -4.19 15.11
N LEU A 34 6.95 -4.54 14.79
CA LEU A 34 6.57 -5.76 14.09
C LEU A 34 6.35 -5.41 12.62
N CYS A 35 6.87 -6.21 11.70
CA CYS A 35 6.88 -5.91 10.27
C CYS A 35 6.32 -7.04 9.43
N SER A 36 5.66 -6.70 8.32
CA SER A 36 5.26 -7.66 7.32
C SER A 36 6.47 -8.34 6.66
N GLU A 37 6.25 -9.51 6.08
CA GLU A 37 7.28 -10.26 5.35
C GLU A 37 7.94 -9.40 4.26
N TYR A 38 7.17 -8.61 3.52
CA TYR A 38 7.71 -7.69 2.53
C TYR A 38 8.71 -6.69 3.13
N VAL A 39 8.38 -6.08 4.28
CA VAL A 39 9.27 -5.13 4.97
C VAL A 39 10.52 -5.86 5.48
N CYS A 40 10.36 -7.04 6.06
CA CYS A 40 11.48 -7.86 6.54
C CYS A 40 12.47 -8.18 5.41
N ASN A 41 11.96 -8.62 4.26
CA ASN A 41 12.76 -8.92 3.08
C ASN A 41 13.45 -7.66 2.52
N LEU A 42 12.76 -6.53 2.47
CA LEU A 42 13.32 -5.25 2.02
C LEU A 42 14.46 -4.78 2.91
N LEU A 43 14.29 -4.90 4.24
CA LEU A 43 15.28 -4.48 5.23
C LEU A 43 16.38 -5.53 5.47
N GLY A 44 16.21 -6.77 5.00
CA GLY A 44 17.13 -7.87 5.22
C GLY A 44 17.13 -8.40 6.66
N LEU A 45 15.95 -8.44 7.29
CA LEU A 45 15.78 -8.94 8.66
C LEU A 45 15.70 -10.47 8.67
N GLU A 46 16.26 -11.09 9.71
CA GLU A 46 16.14 -12.54 9.93
C GLU A 46 14.85 -12.94 10.65
N GLY A 47 14.10 -11.95 11.20
CA GLY A 47 12.83 -12.11 11.91
C GLY A 47 11.84 -11.03 11.48
N ASP A 48 10.70 -11.00 12.17
CA ASP A 48 9.59 -10.06 11.91
C ASP A 48 9.63 -8.80 12.78
N THR A 49 10.58 -8.70 13.69
CA THR A 49 10.73 -7.57 14.62
C THR A 49 12.08 -6.88 14.51
N LEU A 50 12.10 -5.57 14.77
CA LEU A 50 13.31 -4.79 14.95
C LEU A 50 13.04 -3.63 15.91
N THR A 51 14.07 -3.19 16.63
CA THR A 51 13.97 -2.04 17.53
C THR A 51 13.95 -0.72 16.77
N PHE A 52 13.37 0.34 17.37
CA PHE A 52 13.41 1.71 16.82
C PHE A 52 14.85 2.17 16.53
N ARG A 53 15.79 1.76 17.39
CA ARG A 53 17.21 2.06 17.20
C ARG A 53 17.79 1.38 15.95
N GLN A 54 17.49 0.10 15.74
CA GLN A 54 17.95 -0.64 14.56
C GLN A 54 17.38 -0.03 13.29
N PHE A 55 16.07 0.26 13.26
CA PHE A 55 15.44 0.95 12.11
C PHE A 55 16.10 2.32 11.87
N GLY A 56 16.32 3.11 12.93
CA GLY A 56 17.01 4.39 12.83
C GLY A 56 18.40 4.28 12.21
N GLN A 57 19.13 3.18 12.43
CA GLN A 57 20.45 2.95 11.81
C GLN A 57 20.34 2.64 10.30
N LEU A 58 19.23 2.10 9.84
CA LEU A 58 18.99 1.86 8.42
C LEU A 58 18.66 3.16 7.66
N ILE A 59 18.21 4.21 8.34
CA ILE A 59 17.98 5.52 7.71
C ILE A 59 19.31 6.18 7.38
N ARG A 60 19.46 6.68 6.14
CA ARG A 60 20.68 7.40 5.73
C ARG A 60 20.92 8.60 6.65
N GLU A 61 22.19 8.87 6.98
CA GLU A 61 22.62 9.76 8.06
C GLU A 61 22.01 11.16 7.99
N ASP A 62 21.92 11.75 6.80
CA ASP A 62 21.39 13.11 6.56
C ASP A 62 19.88 13.23 6.83
N TYR A 63 19.14 12.12 6.83
CA TYR A 63 17.69 12.04 7.14
C TYR A 63 17.40 11.57 8.56
N ARG A 64 18.31 10.78 9.16
CA ARG A 64 18.12 10.04 10.40
C ARG A 64 17.56 10.89 11.54
N CYS A 65 18.22 11.99 11.86
CA CYS A 65 17.85 12.83 13.01
C CYS A 65 16.42 13.38 12.86
N ARG A 66 16.06 13.84 11.67
CA ARG A 66 14.74 14.38 11.39
C ARG A 66 13.66 13.30 11.49
N ILE A 67 13.81 12.19 10.75
CA ILE A 67 12.81 11.12 10.68
C ILE A 67 12.61 10.47 12.06
N THR A 68 13.70 10.20 12.80
CA THR A 68 13.59 9.61 14.13
C THR A 68 12.86 10.54 15.10
N ARG A 69 13.14 11.84 15.07
CA ARG A 69 12.45 12.81 15.94
C ARG A 69 10.96 12.89 15.63
N GLU A 70 10.60 13.00 14.35
CA GLU A 70 9.22 13.11 13.91
C GLU A 70 8.46 11.82 14.23
N PHE A 71 9.09 10.65 14.10
CA PHE A 71 8.47 9.38 14.48
C PHE A 71 8.24 9.28 16.00
N LEU A 72 9.18 9.70 16.82
CA LEU A 72 9.01 9.68 18.28
C LEU A 72 7.95 10.66 18.78
N SER A 73 7.60 11.67 17.98
CA SER A 73 6.50 12.60 18.25
C SER A 73 5.18 12.18 17.61
N ILE A 74 5.06 10.95 17.12
CA ILE A 74 3.90 10.49 16.33
C ILE A 74 2.57 10.56 17.12
N GLU A 75 2.62 10.51 18.45
CA GLU A 75 1.45 10.65 19.31
C GLU A 75 0.79 12.02 19.16
N GLU A 76 1.58 13.07 18.93
CA GLU A 76 1.14 14.46 18.82
C GLU A 76 0.77 14.84 17.38
N ILE A 77 1.13 14.02 16.38
CA ILE A 77 0.98 14.32 14.97
C ILE A 77 -0.26 13.61 14.41
N GLU A 78 -1.15 14.33 13.75
CA GLU A 78 -2.31 13.75 13.08
C GLU A 78 -1.94 13.04 11.76
N VAL A 79 -0.96 13.58 11.06
CA VAL A 79 -0.51 13.06 9.76
C VAL A 79 0.99 12.84 9.78
N TYR A 80 1.42 11.58 9.69
CA TYR A 80 2.82 11.22 9.50
C TYR A 80 2.98 10.57 8.12
N GLU A 81 3.69 11.26 7.25
CA GLU A 81 4.05 10.78 5.93
C GLU A 81 5.42 11.33 5.54
N HIS A 82 6.40 10.47 5.40
CA HIS A 82 7.77 10.85 5.08
C HIS A 82 8.39 9.93 4.04
N THR A 83 9.06 10.56 3.06
CA THR A 83 9.88 9.86 2.07
C THR A 83 11.35 10.11 2.40
N PHE A 84 12.12 9.01 2.54
CA PHE A 84 13.52 9.06 2.92
C PHE A 84 14.29 7.84 2.41
N PRO A 85 15.62 7.94 2.24
CA PRO A 85 16.45 6.83 1.82
C PRO A 85 16.87 5.97 3.01
N ILE A 86 16.88 4.64 2.78
CA ILE A 86 17.33 3.63 3.74
C ILE A 86 18.40 2.73 3.12
N TYR A 87 19.24 2.15 3.96
CA TYR A 87 20.08 1.02 3.60
C TYR A 87 19.24 -0.26 3.66
N SER A 88 19.09 -0.94 2.54
CA SER A 88 18.33 -2.18 2.40
C SER A 88 19.23 -3.32 1.99
N SER A 89 18.70 -4.54 1.92
CA SER A 89 19.38 -5.71 1.35
C SER A 89 19.83 -5.52 -0.12
N GLN A 90 19.21 -4.57 -0.83
CA GLN A 90 19.48 -4.26 -2.24
C GLN A 90 20.33 -3.00 -2.44
N GLY A 91 20.84 -2.39 -1.36
CA GLY A 91 21.54 -1.12 -1.38
C GLY A 91 20.70 0.03 -0.86
N ILE A 92 21.01 1.27 -1.28
CA ILE A 92 20.22 2.45 -0.86
C ILE A 92 18.95 2.53 -1.71
N VAL A 93 17.81 2.46 -1.04
CA VAL A 93 16.49 2.59 -1.66
C VAL A 93 15.71 3.72 -1.00
N TRP A 94 14.77 4.31 -1.74
CA TRP A 94 13.86 5.31 -1.20
C TRP A 94 12.57 4.64 -0.77
N VAL A 95 12.12 4.97 0.43
CA VAL A 95 10.85 4.48 0.98
C VAL A 95 9.97 5.65 1.41
N CYS A 96 8.66 5.45 1.29
CA CYS A 96 7.66 6.31 1.90
C CYS A 96 7.04 5.57 3.08
N SER A 97 7.14 6.14 4.27
CA SER A 97 6.49 5.63 5.48
C SER A 97 5.31 6.51 5.84
N ARG A 98 4.16 5.88 6.08
CA ARG A 98 2.90 6.56 6.41
C ARG A 98 2.25 5.93 7.62
N LEU A 99 1.71 6.77 8.49
CA LEU A 99 0.85 6.36 9.58
C LEU A 99 -0.55 6.03 9.04
N GLY A 100 -1.08 4.87 9.44
CA GLY A 100 -2.46 4.49 9.21
C GLY A 100 -3.35 4.76 10.42
N GLU A 101 -2.96 4.21 11.58
CA GLU A 101 -3.76 4.27 12.80
C GLU A 101 -2.89 4.37 14.05
N LYS A 102 -3.46 4.95 15.12
CA LYS A 102 -2.88 4.98 16.47
C LYS A 102 -3.93 4.52 17.48
N TRP A 103 -3.51 3.77 18.48
CA TRP A 103 -4.39 3.38 19.59
C TRP A 103 -3.62 3.21 20.89
N LEU A 104 -4.36 3.14 21.98
CA LEU A 104 -3.83 2.72 23.28
C LEU A 104 -4.23 1.28 23.53
N THR A 105 -3.32 0.47 24.06
CA THR A 105 -3.62 -0.87 24.55
C THR A 105 -4.50 -0.79 25.80
N GLU A 106 -5.04 -1.93 26.27
CA GLU A 106 -5.81 -2.00 27.53
C GLU A 106 -5.01 -1.50 28.74
N ASP A 107 -3.69 -1.67 28.72
CA ASP A 107 -2.76 -1.18 29.75
C ASP A 107 -2.35 0.30 29.54
N GLY A 108 -2.90 0.99 28.55
CA GLY A 108 -2.64 2.39 28.27
C GLY A 108 -1.34 2.67 27.49
N HIS A 109 -0.68 1.65 26.92
CA HIS A 109 0.52 1.83 26.11
C HIS A 109 0.19 2.25 24.68
N PRO A 110 0.88 3.27 24.15
CA PRO A 110 0.64 3.71 22.77
C PRO A 110 1.21 2.73 21.75
N LYS A 111 0.42 2.46 20.73
CA LYS A 111 0.78 1.72 19.54
C LYS A 111 0.41 2.49 18.28
N ALA A 112 1.12 2.22 17.21
CA ALA A 112 0.83 2.79 15.89
C ALA A 112 1.00 1.73 14.80
N PHE A 113 0.14 1.79 13.81
CA PHE A 113 0.21 0.99 12.60
C PHE A 113 0.42 1.89 11.39
N GLY A 114 1.25 1.45 10.47
CA GLY A 114 1.50 2.18 9.24
C GLY A 114 1.97 1.30 8.11
N ILE A 115 2.26 1.93 7.00
CA ILE A 115 2.78 1.29 5.80
C ILE A 115 4.16 1.82 5.44
N LEU A 116 4.98 0.95 4.85
CA LEU A 116 6.24 1.28 4.22
C LEU A 116 6.18 0.86 2.76
N GLN A 117 6.37 1.82 1.87
CA GLN A 117 6.33 1.61 0.43
C GLN A 117 7.67 1.94 -0.22
N LEU A 118 8.15 1.07 -1.10
CA LEU A 118 9.29 1.35 -1.94
C LEU A 118 8.92 2.43 -2.97
N VAL A 119 9.77 3.47 -3.06
CA VAL A 119 9.60 4.55 -4.03
C VAL A 119 10.65 4.41 -5.12
N ASN A 120 10.23 4.15 -6.34
CA ASN A 120 11.13 4.15 -7.48
C ASN A 120 11.55 5.60 -7.79
N THR A 121 12.73 6.01 -7.33
CA THR A 121 13.30 7.28 -7.78
C THR A 121 13.88 7.08 -9.17
N PRO A 122 13.46 7.86 -10.16
CA PRO A 122 14.14 7.84 -11.45
C PRO A 122 15.57 8.34 -11.26
N ALA A 123 16.54 7.47 -11.53
CA ALA A 123 17.93 7.87 -11.61
C ALA A 123 18.07 8.95 -12.70
N ALA A 124 18.46 10.16 -12.27
CA ALA A 124 18.99 11.22 -13.12
C ALA A 124 18.25 11.48 -14.46
N ALA A 125 17.05 12.03 -14.39
CA ALA A 125 16.40 12.66 -15.54
C ALA A 125 16.29 14.18 -15.33
N HIS A 126 16.52 14.94 -16.40
CA HIS A 126 16.65 16.41 -16.46
C HIS A 126 15.51 17.18 -15.76
N SER A 127 15.83 18.26 -15.11
CA SER A 127 15.08 18.98 -14.07
C SER A 127 13.65 19.51 -14.40
N GLY A 128 13.11 19.33 -15.57
CA GLY A 128 11.76 19.78 -15.96
C GLY A 128 10.71 18.65 -15.91
N ASP A 129 11.11 17.43 -16.25
CA ASP A 129 10.22 16.26 -16.22
C ASP A 129 10.10 15.62 -14.83
N ILE A 130 11.07 15.87 -13.95
CA ILE A 130 11.14 15.28 -12.62
C ILE A 130 9.96 15.74 -11.74
N LEU A 131 9.59 17.00 -11.77
CA LEU A 131 8.47 17.54 -10.98
C LEU A 131 7.13 16.96 -11.43
N LYS A 132 6.94 16.75 -12.72
CA LYS A 132 5.71 16.13 -13.25
C LYS A 132 5.63 14.66 -12.90
N GLN A 133 6.72 13.90 -13.10
CA GLN A 133 6.82 12.50 -12.73
C GLN A 133 6.70 12.29 -11.21
N PHE A 134 7.27 13.21 -10.40
CA PHE A 134 7.15 13.19 -8.96
C PHE A 134 5.71 13.46 -8.50
N ASN A 135 5.02 14.43 -9.10
CA ASN A 135 3.61 14.69 -8.81
C ASN A 135 2.70 13.52 -9.25
N ASP A 136 2.95 12.92 -10.41
CA ASP A 136 2.23 11.73 -10.87
C ASP A 136 2.48 10.52 -9.94
N LEU A 137 3.70 10.38 -9.43
CA LEU A 137 4.05 9.35 -8.46
C LEU A 137 3.38 9.59 -7.10
N LEU A 138 3.42 10.84 -6.60
CA LEU A 138 2.73 11.22 -5.36
C LEU A 138 1.22 11.02 -5.46
N PHE A 139 0.62 11.35 -6.60
CA PHE A 139 -0.80 11.16 -6.84
C PHE A 139 -1.18 9.67 -6.85
N ARG A 140 -0.39 8.82 -7.53
CA ARG A 140 -0.55 7.36 -7.49
C ARG A 140 -0.40 6.79 -6.08
N GLN A 141 0.59 7.24 -5.32
CA GLN A 141 0.80 6.84 -3.93
C GLN A 141 -0.37 7.25 -3.03
N HIS A 142 -0.94 8.45 -3.24
CA HIS A 142 -2.08 8.93 -2.48
C HIS A 142 -3.32 8.05 -2.70
N SER A 143 -3.60 7.69 -3.96
CA SER A 143 -4.71 6.80 -4.33
C SER A 143 -4.57 5.41 -3.70
N VAL A 144 -3.37 4.82 -3.75
CA VAL A 144 -3.08 3.52 -3.13
C VAL A 144 -3.28 3.58 -1.61
N SER A 145 -2.81 4.65 -0.96
CA SER A 145 -2.96 4.81 0.50
C SER A 145 -4.40 5.04 0.93
N GLN A 146 -5.19 5.75 0.14
CA GLN A 146 -6.63 5.90 0.40
C GLN A 146 -7.36 4.56 0.24
N SER A 147 -7.00 3.79 -0.78
CA SER A 147 -7.55 2.46 -1.00
C SER A 147 -7.25 1.54 0.18
N LEU A 148 -6.01 1.49 0.66
CA LEU A 148 -5.63 0.72 1.85
C LEU A 148 -6.37 1.19 3.11
N ARG A 149 -6.52 2.50 3.34
CA ARG A 149 -7.35 3.01 4.45
C ARG A 149 -8.81 2.58 4.35
N ASN A 150 -9.35 2.47 3.15
CA ASN A 150 -10.70 1.99 2.93
C ASN A 150 -10.84 0.49 3.21
N PHE A 151 -9.79 -0.32 2.95
CA PHE A 151 -9.74 -1.72 3.36
C PHE A 151 -9.73 -1.91 4.87
N LEU A 152 -9.11 -0.99 5.61
CA LEU A 152 -8.97 -1.07 7.08
C LEU A 152 -10.18 -0.52 7.85
N LYS A 153 -11.18 0.06 7.16
CA LYS A 153 -12.45 0.50 7.78
C LYS A 153 -13.50 -0.60 7.63
N ASP A 154 -14.46 -0.66 8.56
CA ASP A 154 -15.63 -1.57 8.57
C ASP A 154 -16.57 -1.37 7.36
N LYS A 155 -16.03 -1.41 6.16
CA LYS A 155 -16.78 -1.35 4.90
C LYS A 155 -16.94 -2.75 4.32
N SER A 156 -18.04 -2.99 3.64
CA SER A 156 -18.21 -4.22 2.88
C SER A 156 -17.17 -4.31 1.75
N LEU A 157 -16.77 -5.53 1.39
CA LEU A 157 -15.82 -5.77 0.29
C LEU A 157 -16.24 -5.05 -1.00
N SER A 158 -17.55 -5.02 -1.28
CA SER A 158 -18.11 -4.36 -2.47
C SER A 158 -17.87 -2.85 -2.45
N GLU A 159 -18.05 -2.19 -1.30
CA GLU A 159 -17.81 -0.74 -1.16
C GLU A 159 -16.32 -0.40 -1.31
N VAL A 160 -15.46 -1.27 -0.80
CA VAL A 160 -14.01 -1.10 -0.95
C VAL A 160 -13.59 -1.23 -2.41
N ILE A 161 -14.03 -2.29 -3.10
CA ILE A 161 -13.73 -2.49 -4.52
C ILE A 161 -14.23 -1.30 -5.35
N SER A 162 -15.47 -0.87 -5.13
CA SER A 162 -16.03 0.29 -5.85
C SER A 162 -15.25 1.58 -5.58
N GLY A 163 -14.77 1.77 -4.36
CA GLY A 163 -13.90 2.90 -4.01
C GLY A 163 -12.57 2.87 -4.77
N VAL A 164 -11.90 1.73 -4.79
CA VAL A 164 -10.64 1.54 -5.54
C VAL A 164 -10.84 1.78 -7.03
N LEU A 165 -11.92 1.24 -7.61
CA LEU A 165 -12.21 1.44 -9.04
C LEU A 165 -12.47 2.91 -9.36
N LYS A 166 -13.14 3.64 -8.45
CA LYS A 166 -13.35 5.08 -8.59
C LYS A 166 -12.03 5.85 -8.60
N ASP A 167 -11.13 5.55 -7.66
CA ASP A 167 -9.80 6.17 -7.60
C ASP A 167 -8.99 5.89 -8.88
N VAL A 168 -9.07 4.65 -9.39
CA VAL A 168 -8.43 4.27 -10.68
C VAL A 168 -9.03 5.05 -11.85
N LEU A 169 -10.36 5.17 -11.91
CA LEU A 169 -11.05 5.93 -12.96
C LEU A 169 -10.58 7.40 -13.00
N GLU A 170 -10.52 8.04 -11.83
CA GLU A 170 -10.06 9.42 -11.68
C GLU A 170 -8.58 9.56 -12.03
N LEU A 171 -7.73 8.63 -11.56
CA LEU A 171 -6.28 8.65 -11.82
C LEU A 171 -5.92 8.58 -13.30
N PHE A 172 -6.63 7.74 -14.05
CA PHE A 172 -6.35 7.52 -15.47
C PHE A 172 -7.22 8.37 -16.40
N HIS A 173 -8.09 9.23 -15.84
CA HIS A 173 -9.06 10.03 -16.61
C HIS A 173 -9.85 9.18 -17.60
N GLY A 174 -10.19 7.95 -17.19
CA GLY A 174 -10.92 7.00 -18.00
C GLY A 174 -12.41 7.29 -18.04
N GLY A 175 -13.10 6.75 -19.05
CA GLY A 175 -14.56 6.79 -19.09
C GLY A 175 -15.21 5.66 -18.27
N ARG A 176 -14.48 4.53 -18.10
CA ARG A 176 -14.99 3.34 -17.45
C ARG A 176 -13.83 2.50 -16.89
N VAL A 177 -14.08 1.86 -15.75
CA VAL A 177 -13.23 0.82 -15.17
C VAL A 177 -14.09 -0.30 -14.63
N TYR A 178 -13.66 -1.55 -14.81
CA TYR A 178 -14.42 -2.71 -14.38
C TYR A 178 -13.52 -3.88 -14.01
N ILE A 179 -14.09 -4.83 -13.26
CA ILE A 179 -13.47 -6.12 -12.94
C ILE A 179 -14.25 -7.19 -13.68
N VAL A 180 -13.51 -8.06 -14.36
CA VAL A 180 -14.06 -9.24 -15.04
C VAL A 180 -13.54 -10.48 -14.34
N GLU A 181 -14.44 -11.38 -14.01
CA GLU A 181 -14.15 -12.70 -13.49
C GLU A 181 -14.42 -13.75 -14.56
N TYR A 182 -13.56 -14.76 -14.61
CA TYR A 182 -13.73 -15.91 -15.51
C TYR A 182 -14.32 -17.08 -14.73
N ASP A 183 -15.12 -17.92 -15.39
CA ASP A 183 -15.52 -19.18 -14.82
C ASP A 183 -14.32 -20.12 -14.62
N ALA A 184 -14.49 -21.20 -13.83
CA ALA A 184 -13.41 -22.13 -13.50
C ALA A 184 -12.78 -22.83 -14.72
N GLU A 185 -13.44 -22.81 -15.86
CA GLU A 185 -13.00 -23.47 -17.09
C GLU A 185 -12.62 -22.41 -18.17
N TYR A 186 -12.60 -21.13 -17.79
CA TYR A 186 -12.28 -19.99 -18.69
C TYR A 186 -13.16 -19.92 -19.95
N ARG A 187 -14.38 -20.45 -19.88
CA ARG A 187 -15.31 -20.48 -21.01
C ARG A 187 -16.19 -19.23 -21.09
N THR A 188 -16.45 -18.62 -19.94
CA THR A 188 -17.24 -17.39 -19.87
C THR A 188 -16.55 -16.37 -18.96
N GLN A 189 -16.83 -15.11 -19.23
CA GLN A 189 -16.42 -13.99 -18.41
C GLN A 189 -17.64 -13.16 -17.98
N THR A 190 -17.60 -12.63 -16.77
CA THR A 190 -18.68 -11.84 -16.17
C THR A 190 -18.09 -10.57 -15.56
N CYS A 191 -18.65 -9.43 -15.87
CA CYS A 191 -18.31 -8.17 -15.20
C CYS A 191 -18.94 -8.18 -13.80
N THR A 192 -18.11 -8.21 -12.75
CA THR A 192 -18.58 -8.24 -11.36
C THR A 192 -18.66 -6.86 -10.72
N TYR A 193 -17.82 -5.94 -11.17
CA TYR A 193 -17.82 -4.56 -10.72
C TYR A 193 -17.57 -3.61 -11.89
N GLU A 194 -18.27 -2.50 -11.91
CA GLU A 194 -18.10 -1.42 -12.87
C GLU A 194 -18.25 -0.07 -12.19
N VAL A 195 -17.38 0.89 -12.53
CA VAL A 195 -17.52 2.30 -12.20
C VAL A 195 -17.36 3.11 -13.48
N VAL A 196 -18.25 4.05 -13.72
CA VAL A 196 -18.27 4.91 -14.91
C VAL A 196 -18.09 6.37 -14.55
N ALA A 197 -17.50 7.15 -15.46
CA ALA A 197 -17.40 8.58 -15.34
C ALA A 197 -18.79 9.25 -15.55
N GLU A 198 -18.92 10.50 -15.12
CA GLU A 198 -20.11 11.29 -15.34
C GLU A 198 -20.45 11.37 -16.85
N GLY A 199 -21.69 11.08 -17.19
CA GLY A 199 -22.17 11.06 -18.59
C GLY A 199 -21.87 9.76 -19.36
N VAL A 200 -21.24 8.77 -18.76
CA VAL A 200 -21.00 7.44 -19.37
C VAL A 200 -22.05 6.47 -18.85
N SER A 201 -22.72 5.75 -19.75
CA SER A 201 -23.71 4.74 -19.36
C SER A 201 -23.03 3.46 -18.87
N PRO A 202 -23.50 2.85 -17.77
CA PRO A 202 -23.00 1.56 -17.32
C PRO A 202 -23.38 0.44 -18.30
N GLU A 203 -22.53 -0.57 -18.40
CA GLU A 203 -22.70 -1.75 -19.28
C GLU A 203 -22.62 -3.07 -18.51
N ILE A 204 -22.53 -3.02 -17.18
CA ILE A 204 -22.38 -4.21 -16.32
C ILE A 204 -23.44 -5.28 -16.61
N ASP A 205 -24.70 -4.87 -16.86
CA ASP A 205 -25.81 -5.82 -17.14
C ASP A 205 -25.65 -6.53 -18.51
N MET A 206 -24.95 -5.90 -19.45
CA MET A 206 -24.67 -6.49 -20.78
C MET A 206 -23.41 -7.35 -20.80
N LEU A 207 -22.56 -7.20 -19.80
CA LEU A 207 -21.27 -7.89 -19.69
C LEU A 207 -21.35 -9.13 -18.76
N GLN A 208 -22.45 -9.88 -18.85
CA GLN A 208 -22.70 -11.07 -18.05
C GLN A 208 -22.56 -12.35 -18.90
N GLN A 209 -21.81 -13.30 -18.39
CA GLN A 209 -21.62 -14.64 -19.00
C GLN A 209 -21.24 -14.61 -20.50
N ILE A 210 -20.38 -13.68 -20.85
CA ILE A 210 -19.89 -13.55 -22.23
C ILE A 210 -18.96 -14.71 -22.55
N PRO A 211 -19.22 -15.47 -23.63
CA PRO A 211 -18.33 -16.55 -24.05
C PRO A 211 -16.94 -16.02 -24.40
N THR A 212 -15.90 -16.69 -23.90
CA THR A 212 -14.49 -16.35 -24.19
C THR A 212 -14.00 -16.94 -25.53
N ASN A 213 -14.89 -17.63 -26.28
CA ASN A 213 -14.57 -18.26 -27.55
C ASN A 213 -14.25 -17.19 -28.62
N GLY A 214 -12.97 -16.95 -28.87
CA GLY A 214 -12.53 -16.08 -29.95
C GLY A 214 -11.16 -15.45 -29.83
N ILE A 215 -10.38 -15.84 -28.84
CA ILE A 215 -8.96 -15.49 -28.79
C ILE A 215 -8.16 -16.80 -28.98
N GLU A 216 -8.04 -17.23 -30.23
CA GLU A 216 -6.98 -18.11 -30.72
C GLU A 216 -5.78 -17.28 -31.18
#